data_4c890e7ec3e63dc772ff31e1b8114adf
#
_entry.id   4c890e7ec3e63dc772ff31e1b8114adf
#
_cell.length_a   1.000
_cell.length_b   1.000
_cell.length_c   1.000
_cell.angle_alpha   90.00
_cell.angle_beta   90.00
_cell.angle_gamma   90.00
#
_symmetry.space_group_name_H-M   'P 1'
#
loop_
_entity.id
_entity.type
_entity.pdbx_description
1 polymer ?
#
loop_
_entity_poly.entity_id
_entity_poly.type
_entity_poly.pdbx_seq_one_letter_code
_entity_poly.pdbx_strand_id
1 'polypeptide(L)' 'MKNIKEQCFVLDKKSTFYDAIKKLDQNGDGVLPIIDKKGYFIGLITDGDVRR' A
#
# COMPACT_ATOMS: atom_id res chain seq x y z
N MET A 1 14.78 -11.39 3.60
CA MET A 1 13.93 -10.82 2.53
C MET A 1 12.50 -10.67 3.03
N LYS A 2 11.91 -9.53 2.82
CA LYS A 2 10.54 -9.29 3.27
C LYS A 2 9.54 -10.06 2.41
N ASN A 3 8.51 -10.58 3.05
CA ASN A 3 7.38 -11.17 2.35
C ASN A 3 6.70 -10.10 1.50
N ILE A 4 6.28 -10.45 0.29
CA ILE A 4 5.64 -9.49 -0.61
C ILE A 4 4.39 -8.87 0.03
N LYS A 5 3.66 -9.65 0.85
CA LYS A 5 2.48 -9.15 1.54
C LYS A 5 2.82 -8.05 2.55
N GLU A 6 4.02 -8.07 3.11
CA GLU A 6 4.46 -7.04 4.04
C GLU A 6 4.75 -5.73 3.34
N GLN A 7 5.05 -5.79 2.05
CA GLN A 7 5.35 -4.61 1.23
C GLN A 7 4.11 -4.05 0.55
N CYS A 8 2.99 -4.77 0.62
CA CYS A 8 1.76 -4.39 -0.04
C CYS A 8 0.71 -3.95 0.97
N PHE A 9 -0.23 -3.13 0.49
CA PHE A 9 -1.38 -2.75 1.29
C PHE A 9 -2.58 -3.57 0.87
N VAL A 10 -3.21 -4.25 1.82
CA VAL A 10 -4.40 -5.07 1.54
C VAL A 10 -5.63 -4.19 1.67
N LEU A 11 -6.33 -4.01 0.55
CA LEU A 11 -7.54 -3.20 0.53
C LEU A 11 -8.70 -3.99 1.11
N ASP A 12 -9.35 -3.39 2.11
CA ASP A 12 -10.43 -4.01 2.86
C ASP A 12 -11.53 -2.98 3.06
N LYS A 13 -12.72 -3.43 3.43
CA LYS A 13 -13.84 -2.54 3.72
C LYS A 13 -13.53 -1.55 4.84
N LYS A 14 -12.65 -1.96 5.76
CA LYS A 14 -12.25 -1.12 6.89
C LYS A 14 -11.03 -0.27 6.60
N SER A 15 -10.43 -0.45 5.43
CA SER A 15 -9.22 0.29 5.07
C SER A 15 -9.57 1.73 4.72
N THR A 16 -8.69 2.65 5.10
CA THR A 16 -8.85 4.06 4.78
C THR A 16 -7.63 4.53 4.00
N PHE A 17 -7.78 5.68 3.34
CA PHE A 17 -6.68 6.31 2.64
C PHE A 17 -5.54 6.64 3.60
N TYR A 18 -5.89 7.03 4.82
CA TYR A 18 -4.91 7.31 5.86
C TYR A 18 -4.06 6.09 6.18
N ASP A 19 -4.70 4.91 6.24
CA ASP A 19 -3.98 3.66 6.48
C ASP A 19 -2.96 3.40 5.38
N ALA A 20 -3.33 3.66 4.14
CA ALA A 20 -2.44 3.47 3.00
C ALA A 20 -1.25 4.42 3.07
N ILE A 21 -1.49 5.67 3.40
CA ILE A 21 -0.43 6.67 3.55
C ILE A 21 0.55 6.25 4.64
N LYS A 22 0.01 5.78 5.75
CA LYS A 22 0.81 5.33 6.87
C LYS A 22 1.70 4.16 6.49
N LYS A 23 1.15 3.23 5.73
CA LYS A 23 1.92 2.08 5.24
C LYS A 23 3.01 2.51 4.27
N LEU A 24 2.69 3.47 3.42
CA LEU A 24 3.65 4.01 2.45
C LEU A 24 4.85 4.62 3.18
N ASP A 25 4.59 5.38 4.23
CA ASP A 25 5.66 5.97 5.04
C ASP A 25 6.52 4.90 5.70
N GLN A 26 5.91 3.83 6.18
CA GLN A 26 6.62 2.74 6.83
C GLN A 26 7.51 1.98 5.86
N ASN A 27 7.08 1.85 4.61
CA ASN A 27 7.85 1.15 3.59
C ASN A 27 9.17 1.84 3.28
N GLY A 28 9.15 3.16 3.20
CA GLY A 28 10.35 3.93 2.90
C GLY A 28 10.80 3.84 1.45
N ASP A 29 10.10 3.10 0.61
CA ASP A 29 10.48 2.91 -0.80
C ASP A 29 9.85 3.94 -1.72
N GLY A 30 8.90 4.72 -1.21
CA GLY A 30 8.20 5.71 -2.01
C GLY A 30 7.11 5.14 -2.91
N VAL A 31 6.83 3.86 -2.79
CA VAL A 31 5.83 3.19 -3.60
C VAL A 31 5.12 2.12 -2.76
N LEU A 32 3.81 1.97 -2.96
CA LEU A 32 3.01 1.01 -2.22
C LEU A 32 2.07 0.27 -3.16
N PRO A 33 2.34 -1.01 -3.43
CA PRO A 33 1.41 -1.83 -4.20
C PRO A 33 0.14 -2.12 -3.39
N ILE A 34 -0.99 -2.07 -4.06
CA ILE A 34 -2.30 -2.34 -3.45
C ILE A 34 -2.82 -3.66 -3.97
N ILE A 35 -3.20 -4.54 -3.07
CA ILE A 35 -3.79 -5.83 -3.42
C ILE A 35 -5.13 -5.98 -2.71
N ASP A 36 -5.97 -6.89 -3.21
CA ASP A 36 -7.23 -7.19 -2.55
C ASP A 36 -7.02 -8.28 -1.49
N LYS A 37 -8.10 -8.67 -0.83
CA LYS A 37 -8.02 -9.70 0.22
C LYS A 37 -7.55 -11.06 -0.30
N LYS A 38 -7.73 -11.31 -1.58
CA LYS A 38 -7.33 -12.56 -2.22
C LYS A 38 -5.89 -12.54 -2.70
N GLY A 39 -5.25 -11.38 -2.62
CA GLY A 39 -3.87 -11.23 -3.05
C GLY A 39 -3.70 -10.76 -4.48
N TYR A 40 -4.77 -10.39 -5.15
CA TYR A 40 -4.69 -9.90 -6.53
C TYR A 40 -4.29 -8.43 -6.55
N PHE A 41 -3.40 -8.10 -7.47
CA PHE A 41 -2.93 -6.73 -7.63
C PHE A 41 -4.05 -5.81 -8.12
N ILE A 42 -4.26 -4.69 -7.42
CA ILE A 42 -5.28 -3.72 -7.79
C ILE A 42 -4.65 -2.46 -8.38
N GLY A 43 -3.59 -1.97 -7.78
CA GLY A 43 -3.00 -0.73 -8.23
C GLY A 43 -1.75 -0.39 -7.44
N LEU A 44 -1.25 0.81 -7.68
CA LEU A 44 -0.01 1.27 -7.10
C LEU A 44 -0.15 2.71 -6.65
N ILE A 45 0.32 3.00 -5.44
CA ILE A 45 0.36 4.38 -4.92
C ILE A 45 1.81 4.78 -4.77
N THR A 46 2.16 5.98 -5.21
CA THR A 46 3.51 6.50 -5.05
C THR A 46 3.51 7.66 -4.07
N ASP A 47 4.68 7.94 -3.51
CA ASP A 47 4.86 9.05 -2.60
C ASP A 47 4.51 10.38 -3.28
N GLY A 48 4.85 10.52 -4.55
CA GLY A 48 4.51 11.70 -5.32
C GLY A 48 3.01 11.92 -5.48
N ASP A 49 2.24 10.82 -5.58
CA ASP A 49 0.78 10.91 -5.71
C ASP A 49 0.14 11.44 -4.43
N VAL A 50 0.73 11.12 -3.30
CA VAL A 50 0.17 11.43 -1.99
C VAL A 50 0.55 12.83 -1.52
N ARG A 51 1.74 13.30 -1.86
CA ARG A 51 2.29 14.53 -1.32
C ARG A 51 2.11 15.75 -2.21
N ARG A 52 1.22 15.70 -3.13
CA ARG A 52 0.96 16.84 -3.99
C ARG A 52 0.46 18.04 -3.22
#